data_013ad095287b7d5d50fe6372d74ce8e2
#
_entry.id   013ad095287b7d5d50fe6372d74ce8e2
#
_cell.length_a   1.000
_cell.length_b   1.000
_cell.length_c   1.000
_cell.angle_alpha   90.00
_cell.angle_beta   90.00
_cell.angle_gamma   90.00
#
_symmetry.space_group_name_H-M   'P 1'
#
loop_
_entity.id
_entity.type
_entity.pdbx_description
1 polymer ?
#
loop_
_entity_poly.entity_id
_entity_poly.type
_entity_poly.pdbx_seq_one_letter_code
_entity_poly.pdbx_strand_id
1 'polypeptide(L)'
;MSEEKIVSHAKVGIIGGGIMGVSLLYHLAKEGWKDLVLLEKGELTSGSTWHAAGQCPQMMGSYNLAKIHLESTNLYKKLEKETEQPTGFHDCGSLRLAYKKEDIDWFKYVKGIM
;
A
#
# COMPACT_ATOMS: atom_id res chain seq x y z
N MET A 1 35.51 5.59 -6.14
CA MET A 1 34.49 6.41 -5.42
C MET A 1 33.62 6.98 -6.51
N SER A 2 32.38 6.50 -6.66
CA SER A 2 31.42 7.12 -7.58
C SER A 2 31.05 8.47 -7.03
N GLU A 3 31.25 9.55 -7.79
CA GLU A 3 30.74 10.88 -7.45
C GLU A 3 29.24 10.75 -7.23
N GLU A 4 28.78 11.00 -6.01
CA GLU A 4 27.36 11.12 -5.72
C GLU A 4 26.82 12.31 -6.55
N LYS A 5 26.05 11.99 -7.57
CA LYS A 5 25.43 12.97 -8.44
C LYS A 5 24.35 13.68 -7.63
N ILE A 6 24.66 14.84 -7.12
CA ILE A 6 23.69 15.67 -6.39
C ILE A 6 22.59 16.07 -7.38
N VAL A 7 21.35 15.66 -7.09
CA VAL A 7 20.19 16.04 -7.88
C VAL A 7 19.85 17.50 -7.56
N SER A 8 20.09 18.39 -8.51
CA SER A 8 19.85 19.84 -8.35
C SER A 8 18.42 20.25 -8.70
N HIS A 9 17.69 19.40 -9.41
CA HIS A 9 16.34 19.68 -9.88
C HIS A 9 15.54 18.38 -10.03
N ALA A 10 14.26 18.43 -9.67
CA ALA A 10 13.31 17.34 -9.89
C ALA A 10 11.93 17.92 -10.19
N LYS A 11 11.16 17.24 -11.04
CA LYS A 11 9.76 17.60 -11.32
C LYS A 11 8.85 17.31 -10.13
N VAL A 12 9.11 16.20 -9.45
CA VAL A 12 8.42 15.80 -8.22
C VAL A 12 9.43 15.30 -7.21
N GLY A 13 9.42 15.87 -6.01
CA GLY A 13 10.17 15.40 -4.85
C GLY A 13 9.23 14.73 -3.85
N ILE A 14 9.52 13.49 -3.49
CA ILE A 14 8.79 12.71 -2.49
C ILE A 14 9.66 12.60 -1.25
N ILE A 15 9.16 13.01 -0.10
CA ILE A 15 9.88 12.96 1.17
C ILE A 15 9.34 11.80 1.99
N GLY A 16 10.20 10.84 2.28
CA GLY A 16 9.92 9.64 3.07
C GLY A 16 9.81 8.38 2.23
N GLY A 17 10.64 7.39 2.53
CA GLY A 17 10.76 6.10 1.86
C GLY A 17 9.93 4.98 2.51
N GLY A 18 8.87 5.32 3.23
CA GLY A 18 7.88 4.35 3.70
C GLY A 18 6.94 3.89 2.58
N ILE A 19 5.99 2.99 2.90
CA ILE A 19 5.06 2.42 1.93
C ILE A 19 4.32 3.49 1.12
N MET A 20 3.96 4.61 1.74
CA MET A 20 3.25 5.70 1.05
C MET A 20 4.11 6.37 0.00
N GLY A 21 5.35 6.74 0.35
CA GLY A 21 6.26 7.41 -0.59
C GLY A 21 6.70 6.49 -1.73
N VAL A 22 7.03 5.24 -1.42
CA VAL A 22 7.42 4.24 -2.41
C VAL A 22 6.24 3.93 -3.35
N SER A 23 5.03 3.77 -2.82
CA SER A 23 3.82 3.56 -3.62
C SER A 23 3.53 4.74 -4.53
N LEU A 24 3.65 5.97 -4.03
CA LEU A 24 3.48 7.17 -4.85
C LEU A 24 4.50 7.23 -5.99
N LEU A 25 5.77 6.98 -5.69
CA LEU A 25 6.83 6.94 -6.70
C LEU A 25 6.53 5.90 -7.78
N TYR A 26 6.16 4.68 -7.37
CA TYR A 26 5.81 3.59 -8.29
C TYR A 26 4.66 3.98 -9.22
N HIS A 27 3.56 4.51 -8.68
CA HIS A 27 2.40 4.88 -9.48
C HIS A 27 2.68 6.04 -10.41
N LEU A 28 3.39 7.09 -9.97
CA LEU A 28 3.79 8.19 -10.84
C LEU A 28 4.68 7.72 -11.98
N ALA A 29 5.66 6.85 -11.70
CA ALA A 29 6.52 6.28 -12.73
C ALA A 29 5.71 5.42 -13.72
N LYS A 30 4.77 4.64 -13.24
CA LYS A 30 3.87 3.83 -14.07
C LYS A 30 2.97 4.67 -14.97
N GLU A 31 2.55 5.83 -14.51
CA GLU A 31 1.82 6.84 -15.31
C GLU A 31 2.72 7.64 -16.28
N GLY A 32 4.00 7.30 -16.36
CA GLY A 32 4.95 7.91 -17.30
C GLY A 32 5.58 9.22 -16.82
N TRP A 33 5.42 9.58 -15.56
CA TRP A 33 6.11 10.73 -15.00
C TRP A 33 7.61 10.49 -14.94
N LYS A 34 8.39 11.52 -15.26
CA LYS A 34 9.87 11.51 -15.25
C LYS A 34 10.38 12.56 -14.27
N ASP A 35 11.68 12.51 -14.01
CA ASP A 35 12.36 13.43 -13.08
C ASP A 35 11.74 13.39 -11.68
N LEU A 36 11.52 12.17 -11.19
CA LEU A 36 11.02 11.88 -9.86
C LEU A 36 12.19 11.60 -8.92
N VAL A 37 12.14 12.17 -7.71
CA VAL A 37 13.13 11.92 -6.66
C VAL A 37 12.41 11.54 -5.38
N LEU A 38 12.86 10.46 -4.75
CA LEU A 38 12.45 10.08 -3.41
C LEU A 38 13.61 10.31 -2.46
N LEU A 39 13.37 11.06 -1.39
CA LEU A 39 14.33 11.36 -0.34
C LEU A 39 13.95 10.60 0.93
N GLU A 40 14.87 9.77 1.41
CA GLU A 40 14.74 9.05 2.68
C GLU A 40 15.99 9.31 3.51
N LYS A 41 15.82 9.63 4.80
CA LYS A 41 16.93 9.94 5.72
C LYS A 41 17.62 8.70 6.28
N GLY A 42 17.00 7.54 6.17
CA GLY A 42 17.50 6.26 6.68
C GLY A 42 17.34 5.17 5.62
N GLU A 43 17.03 3.97 6.08
CA GLU A 43 16.71 2.85 5.19
C GLU A 43 15.24 2.91 4.73
N LEU A 44 14.95 2.45 3.52
CA LEU A 44 13.58 2.33 3.05
C LEU A 44 12.76 1.48 4.02
N THR A 45 11.54 1.91 4.29
CA THR A 45 10.56 1.24 5.15
C THR A 45 10.92 1.15 6.65
N SER A 46 12.04 1.67 7.09
CA SER A 46 12.52 1.57 8.49
C SER A 46 11.66 2.30 9.54
N GLY A 47 10.76 3.19 9.11
CA GLY A 47 9.86 3.93 9.99
C GLY A 47 8.56 3.17 10.31
N SER A 48 7.42 3.85 10.25
CA SER A 48 6.10 3.30 10.58
C SER A 48 5.72 2.07 9.74
N THR A 49 6.24 1.95 8.53
CA THR A 49 5.99 0.80 7.65
C THR A 49 6.49 -0.51 8.27
N TRP A 50 7.68 -0.50 8.87
CA TRP A 50 8.23 -1.65 9.57
C TRP A 50 7.39 -2.09 10.78
N HIS A 51 6.71 -1.15 11.42
CA HIS A 51 5.89 -1.43 12.61
C HIS A 51 4.47 -1.89 12.28
N ALA A 52 4.09 -1.92 10.99
CA ALA A 52 2.77 -2.35 10.58
C ALA A 52 2.58 -3.87 10.74
N ALA A 53 1.38 -4.27 11.14
CA ALA A 53 1.05 -5.69 11.31
C ALA A 53 0.95 -6.50 10.00
N GLY A 54 1.11 -5.86 8.84
CA GLY A 54 1.04 -6.50 7.53
C GLY A 54 -0.34 -6.99 7.11
N GLN A 55 -1.39 -6.56 7.81
CA GLN A 55 -2.76 -6.95 7.45
C GLN A 55 -3.30 -6.10 6.30
N CYS A 56 -3.89 -6.76 5.30
CA CYS A 56 -4.54 -6.13 4.15
C CYS A 56 -6.04 -6.47 4.11
N PRO A 57 -6.86 -5.96 5.06
CA PRO A 57 -8.28 -6.28 5.12
C PRO A 57 -9.04 -5.62 3.98
N GLN A 58 -10.01 -6.33 3.40
CA GLN A 58 -10.92 -5.79 2.38
C GLN A 58 -12.26 -5.36 2.97
N MET A 59 -12.66 -5.95 4.10
CA MET A 59 -13.93 -5.68 4.74
C MET A 59 -13.92 -4.32 5.44
N MET A 60 -14.53 -3.30 4.79
CA MET A 60 -14.59 -1.91 5.23
C MET A 60 -16.02 -1.41 5.31
N GLY A 61 -16.31 -0.58 6.31
CA GLY A 61 -17.61 0.05 6.50
C GLY A 61 -17.91 1.22 5.55
N SER A 62 -17.03 1.48 4.59
CA SER A 62 -17.18 2.52 3.57
C SER A 62 -16.89 1.96 2.19
N TYR A 63 -17.79 2.19 1.24
CA TYR A 63 -17.63 1.76 -0.16
C TYR A 63 -16.33 2.25 -0.79
N ASN A 64 -15.99 3.53 -0.61
CA ASN A 64 -14.78 4.10 -1.18
C ASN A 64 -13.50 3.48 -0.60
N LEU A 65 -13.48 3.26 0.73
CA LEU A 65 -12.36 2.58 1.38
C LEU A 65 -12.27 1.11 0.91
N ALA A 66 -13.39 0.41 0.79
CA ALA A 66 -13.40 -0.97 0.29
C ALA A 66 -12.79 -1.07 -1.11
N LYS A 67 -13.10 -0.12 -2.01
CA LYS A 67 -12.47 -0.05 -3.36
C LYS A 67 -10.96 0.16 -3.28
N ILE A 68 -10.48 1.10 -2.46
CA ILE A 68 -9.04 1.36 -2.31
C ILE A 68 -8.33 0.11 -1.77
N HIS A 69 -8.91 -0.55 -0.77
CA HIS A 69 -8.34 -1.78 -0.21
C HIS A 69 -8.33 -2.93 -1.21
N LEU A 70 -9.38 -3.07 -2.03
CA LEU A 70 -9.44 -4.07 -3.09
C LEU A 70 -8.34 -3.84 -4.14
N GLU A 71 -8.16 -2.60 -4.59
CA GLU A 71 -7.08 -2.26 -5.54
C GLU A 71 -5.70 -2.53 -4.94
N SER A 72 -5.49 -2.19 -3.66
CA SER A 72 -4.23 -2.46 -2.95
C SER A 72 -3.93 -3.96 -2.90
N THR A 73 -4.90 -4.79 -2.54
CA THR A 73 -4.71 -6.25 -2.48
C THR A 73 -4.49 -6.86 -3.86
N ASN A 74 -5.18 -6.36 -4.89
CA ASN A 74 -4.95 -6.77 -6.27
C ASN A 74 -3.55 -6.39 -6.76
N LEU A 75 -3.03 -5.24 -6.33
CA LEU A 75 -1.67 -4.83 -6.63
C LEU A 75 -0.65 -5.79 -6.00
N TYR A 76 -0.80 -6.13 -4.72
CA TYR A 76 0.10 -7.10 -4.06
C TYR A 76 0.17 -8.44 -4.80
N LYS A 77 -0.95 -8.95 -5.30
CA LYS A 77 -1.01 -10.19 -6.11
C LYS A 77 -0.22 -10.10 -7.42
N LYS A 78 -0.07 -8.88 -7.97
CA LYS A 78 0.64 -8.65 -9.24
C LYS A 78 2.11 -8.33 -9.04
N LEU A 79 2.46 -7.67 -7.94
CA LEU A 79 3.81 -7.16 -7.70
C LEU A 79 4.90 -8.24 -7.79
N GLU A 80 4.65 -9.44 -7.29
CA GLU A 80 5.62 -10.54 -7.38
C GLU A 80 5.98 -10.87 -8.83
N LYS A 81 5.00 -10.83 -9.72
CA LYS A 81 5.21 -11.09 -11.15
C LYS A 81 5.87 -9.90 -11.86
N GLU A 82 5.53 -8.68 -11.46
CA GLU A 82 6.07 -7.46 -12.08
C GLU A 82 7.51 -7.19 -11.64
N THR A 83 7.88 -7.53 -10.41
CA THR A 83 9.17 -7.19 -9.81
C THR A 83 10.13 -8.38 -9.67
N GLU A 84 9.64 -9.60 -9.87
CA GLU A 84 10.38 -10.85 -9.59
C GLU A 84 10.86 -10.95 -8.12
N GLN A 85 10.20 -10.21 -7.22
CA GLN A 85 10.51 -10.18 -5.80
C GLN A 85 9.32 -10.67 -4.98
N PRO A 86 9.52 -11.56 -3.99
CA PRO A 86 8.43 -12.03 -3.15
C PRO A 86 7.88 -10.88 -2.29
N THR A 87 6.57 -10.69 -2.31
CA THR A 87 5.89 -9.70 -1.44
C THR A 87 5.53 -10.27 -0.08
N GLY A 88 5.52 -11.58 0.05
CA GLY A 88 5.01 -12.27 1.25
C GLY A 88 3.50 -12.11 1.45
N PHE A 89 2.77 -11.67 0.42
CA PHE A 89 1.32 -11.55 0.51
C PHE A 89 0.64 -12.90 0.36
N HIS A 90 -0.13 -13.29 1.38
CA HIS A 90 -0.94 -14.51 1.39
C HIS A 90 -2.43 -14.16 1.40
N ASP A 91 -3.16 -14.56 0.36
CA ASP A 91 -4.61 -14.38 0.26
C ASP A 91 -5.33 -15.48 1.03
N CYS A 92 -5.18 -15.47 2.35
CA CYS A 92 -5.75 -16.47 3.24
C CYS A 92 -7.19 -16.16 3.69
N GLY A 93 -7.74 -15.04 3.25
CA GLY A 93 -9.03 -14.56 3.72
C GLY A 93 -8.99 -14.03 5.16
N SER A 94 -10.16 -13.78 5.71
CA SER A 94 -10.31 -13.33 7.09
C SER A 94 -11.57 -13.91 7.73
N LEU A 95 -11.53 -14.10 9.04
CA LEU A 95 -12.68 -14.50 9.84
C LEU A 95 -13.02 -13.40 10.83
N ARG A 96 -14.30 -13.04 10.92
CA ARG A 96 -14.81 -12.13 11.92
C ARG A 96 -15.94 -12.77 12.69
N LEU A 97 -15.91 -12.63 14.01
CA LEU A 97 -16.89 -13.20 14.91
C LEU A 97 -17.90 -12.12 15.32
N ALA A 98 -19.19 -12.46 15.26
CA ALA A 98 -20.25 -11.66 15.83
C ALA A 98 -20.52 -12.14 17.26
N TYR A 99 -20.51 -11.22 18.21
CA TYR A 99 -20.77 -11.51 19.61
C TYR A 99 -22.17 -11.06 20.05
N LYS A 100 -22.68 -10.05 19.35
CA LYS A 100 -23.98 -9.40 19.64
C LYS A 100 -24.79 -9.26 18.36
N LYS A 101 -26.08 -8.99 18.53
CA LYS A 101 -26.97 -8.75 17.39
C LYS A 101 -26.51 -7.55 16.52
N GLU A 102 -25.99 -6.52 17.16
CA GLU A 102 -25.48 -5.33 16.50
C GLU A 102 -24.29 -5.66 15.58
N ASP A 103 -23.43 -6.61 15.96
CA ASP A 103 -22.34 -7.10 15.13
C ASP A 103 -22.87 -7.78 13.87
N ILE A 104 -23.92 -8.60 14.02
CA ILE A 104 -24.58 -9.28 12.89
C ILE A 104 -25.19 -8.25 11.93
N ASP A 105 -25.87 -7.24 12.47
CA ASP A 105 -26.51 -6.20 11.67
C ASP A 105 -25.44 -5.36 10.93
N TRP A 106 -24.33 -5.06 11.60
CA TRP A 106 -23.18 -4.38 10.98
C TRP A 106 -22.55 -5.24 9.87
N PHE A 107 -22.38 -6.55 10.07
CA PHE A 107 -21.85 -7.44 9.04
C PHE A 107 -22.78 -7.53 7.82
N LYS A 108 -24.11 -7.53 8.02
CA LYS A 108 -25.09 -7.47 6.91
C LYS A 108 -24.96 -6.17 6.13
N TYR A 109 -24.80 -5.04 6.83
CA TYR A 109 -24.57 -3.74 6.22
C TYR A 109 -23.28 -3.74 5.37
N VAL A 110 -22.16 -4.17 5.94
CA VAL A 110 -20.88 -4.23 5.23
C VAL A 110 -20.93 -5.19 4.04
N LYS A 111 -21.61 -6.34 4.17
CA LYS A 111 -21.85 -7.26 3.04
C LYS A 111 -22.60 -6.60 1.88
N GLY A 112 -23.48 -5.66 2.17
CA GLY A 112 -24.20 -4.88 1.13
C GLY A 112 -23.35 -3.82 0.45
N ILE A 113 -22.22 -3.41 1.08
CA ILE A 113 -21.26 -2.45 0.50
C ILE A 113 -20.27 -3.16 -0.45
N MET A 114 -19.90 -4.39 -0.13
CA MET A 114 -18.89 -5.18 -0.84
C MET A 114 -19.50 -5.92 -2.03
#